data_f3a65329564beae7b86ade475f50be0a
#
_entry.id   f3a65329564beae7b86ade475f50be0a
#
_cell.length_a   1.000
_cell.length_b   1.000
_cell.length_c   1.000
_cell.angle_alpha   90.00
_cell.angle_beta   90.00
_cell.angle_gamma   90.00
#
_symmetry.space_group_name_H-M   'P 1'
#
loop_
_entity.id
_entity.type
_entity.pdbx_description
1 polymer ?
#
loop_
_entity_poly.entity_id
_entity_poly.type
_entity_poly.pdbx_seq_one_letter_code
_entity_poly.pdbx_strand_id
1 'polypeptide(L)'
;AVAAGTFAAFPDQVDAQRRADPNLDHESPLHELFEDQLACADLVVLNKTDLLDAEVLAAVRAEVAEELPPAVKIVEAQQGRLPLDVLLGLNAEAELHIDSRPGHHDHGDGEDHDHDEFDSFGIDLPEVDERLLLAALGELVQRHAVLRVKGFVSVPGKAMRLLVQGVGQRFDRHFDRAWREGEARATRLVIIGQALDAAVIDAELRAALTR
;
A
#
# COMPACT_ATOMS: atom_id res chain seq x y z
N ALA A 1 2.48 9.01 5.10
CA ALA A 1 1.94 9.64 3.88
C ALA A 1 0.89 8.71 3.27
N VAL A 2 -0.35 9.09 3.34
CA VAL A 2 -1.47 8.34 2.76
C VAL A 2 -1.54 8.62 1.26
N ALA A 3 -1.68 7.57 0.45
CA ALA A 3 -1.90 7.74 -0.99
C ALA A 3 -3.39 7.99 -1.24
N ALA A 4 -3.76 9.24 -1.53
CA ALA A 4 -5.14 9.66 -1.72
C ALA A 4 -5.97 8.72 -2.63
N GLY A 5 -5.37 8.23 -3.73
CA GLY A 5 -6.08 7.32 -4.63
C GLY A 5 -6.27 5.89 -4.10
N THR A 6 -5.52 5.48 -3.08
CA THR A 6 -5.74 4.19 -2.40
C THR A 6 -6.92 4.33 -1.44
N PHE A 7 -6.98 5.43 -0.71
CA PHE A 7 -8.04 5.72 0.24
C PHE A 7 -9.43 5.78 -0.42
N ALA A 8 -9.53 6.41 -1.57
CA ALA A 8 -10.81 6.51 -2.31
C ALA A 8 -11.39 5.15 -2.76
N ALA A 9 -10.59 4.08 -2.78
CA ALA A 9 -11.03 2.73 -3.16
C ALA A 9 -11.38 1.84 -1.95
N PHE A 10 -10.97 2.21 -0.74
CA PHE A 10 -11.12 1.39 0.47
C PHE A 10 -12.57 1.24 0.96
N PRO A 11 -13.38 2.29 1.04
CA PRO A 11 -14.73 2.17 1.58
C PRO A 11 -15.58 1.12 0.87
N ASP A 12 -15.49 1.05 -0.44
CA ASP A 12 -16.28 0.11 -1.25
C ASP A 12 -15.89 -1.37 -0.99
N GLN A 13 -14.61 -1.65 -0.72
CA GLN A 13 -14.15 -3.01 -0.42
C GLN A 13 -14.52 -3.44 0.99
N VAL A 14 -14.39 -2.55 1.97
CA VAL A 14 -14.78 -2.80 3.36
C VAL A 14 -16.29 -2.99 3.47
N ASP A 15 -17.08 -2.15 2.82
CA ASP A 15 -18.53 -2.28 2.78
C ASP A 15 -18.99 -3.57 2.08
N ALA A 16 -18.27 -4.03 1.07
CA ALA A 16 -18.55 -5.29 0.41
C ALA A 16 -18.26 -6.49 1.32
N GLN A 17 -17.18 -6.45 2.10
CA GLN A 17 -16.85 -7.48 3.08
C GLN A 17 -17.83 -7.50 4.25
N ARG A 18 -18.21 -6.34 4.81
CA ARG A 18 -19.25 -6.23 5.86
C ARG A 18 -20.60 -6.79 5.42
N ARG A 19 -20.98 -6.59 4.16
CA ARG A 19 -22.21 -7.17 3.60
C ARG A 19 -22.13 -8.67 3.39
N ALA A 20 -20.93 -9.22 3.25
CA ALA A 20 -20.70 -10.65 3.01
C ALA A 20 -20.65 -11.46 4.31
N ASP A 21 -20.23 -10.87 5.43
CA ASP A 21 -20.14 -11.55 6.73
C ASP A 21 -20.72 -10.69 7.88
N PRO A 22 -21.97 -10.98 8.31
CA PRO A 22 -22.62 -10.25 9.40
C PRO A 22 -22.00 -10.47 10.79
N ASN A 23 -21.02 -11.37 10.94
CA ASN A 23 -20.33 -11.61 12.21
C ASN A 23 -19.00 -10.86 12.33
N LEU A 24 -18.59 -10.11 11.31
CA LEU A 24 -17.47 -9.17 11.39
C LEU A 24 -17.93 -7.93 12.17
N ASP A 25 -17.82 -8.04 13.50
CA ASP A 25 -18.16 -6.96 14.44
C ASP A 25 -16.98 -5.99 14.63
N HIS A 26 -15.84 -6.26 14.00
CA HIS A 26 -14.64 -5.45 14.05
C HIS A 26 -14.44 -4.67 12.73
N GLU A 27 -13.91 -3.47 12.87
CA GLU A 27 -13.48 -2.69 11.73
C GLU A 27 -12.36 -3.43 10.98
N SER A 28 -12.22 -3.16 9.69
CA SER A 28 -11.16 -3.80 8.90
C SER A 28 -9.79 -3.41 9.50
N PRO A 29 -8.83 -4.36 9.62
CA PRO A 29 -7.48 -4.11 10.13
C PRO A 29 -6.76 -2.94 9.50
N LEU A 30 -7.07 -2.71 8.24
CA LEU A 30 -6.54 -1.56 7.50
C LEU A 30 -7.16 -0.24 7.96
N HIS A 31 -8.39 -0.26 8.42
CA HIS A 31 -9.07 0.92 8.94
C HIS A 31 -8.52 1.26 10.33
N GLU A 32 -8.40 0.29 11.23
CA GLU A 32 -7.79 0.48 12.54
C GLU A 32 -6.35 1.01 12.44
N LEU A 33 -5.53 0.38 11.58
CA LEU A 33 -4.17 0.86 11.33
C LEU A 33 -4.15 2.30 10.77
N PHE A 34 -5.13 2.65 9.98
CA PHE A 34 -5.25 3.98 9.42
C PHE A 34 -5.62 5.01 10.50
N GLU A 35 -6.60 4.72 11.35
CA GLU A 35 -6.99 5.56 12.49
C GLU A 35 -5.84 5.76 13.47
N ASP A 36 -5.13 4.69 13.84
CA ASP A 36 -3.95 4.76 14.69
C ASP A 36 -2.84 5.66 14.12
N GLN A 37 -2.60 5.56 12.82
CA GLN A 37 -1.63 6.43 12.16
C GLN A 37 -2.06 7.89 12.15
N LEU A 38 -3.35 8.16 11.98
CA LEU A 38 -3.89 9.52 12.02
C LEU A 38 -3.85 10.10 13.44
N ALA A 39 -4.19 9.31 14.45
CA ALA A 39 -4.16 9.73 15.85
C ALA A 39 -2.76 10.14 16.32
N CYS A 40 -1.70 9.51 15.78
CA CYS A 40 -0.30 9.80 16.10
C CYS A 40 0.37 10.82 15.17
N ALA A 41 -0.34 11.34 14.17
CA ALA A 41 0.25 12.20 13.16
C ALA A 41 0.51 13.64 13.68
N ASP A 42 1.65 14.22 13.31
CA ASP A 42 1.93 15.66 13.44
C ASP A 42 1.57 16.44 12.17
N LEU A 43 1.60 15.75 11.04
CA LEU A 43 1.25 16.25 9.73
C LEU A 43 0.73 15.13 8.85
N VAL A 44 -0.39 15.33 8.22
CA VAL A 44 -0.91 14.40 7.21
C VAL A 44 -0.59 14.92 5.81
N VAL A 45 0.03 14.07 5.00
CA VAL A 45 0.32 14.37 3.60
C VAL A 45 -0.58 13.52 2.71
N LEU A 46 -1.56 14.15 2.07
CA LEU A 46 -2.33 13.54 1.00
C LEU A 46 -1.48 13.59 -0.28
N ASN A 47 -0.87 12.45 -0.62
CA ASN A 47 -0.02 12.36 -1.80
C ASN A 47 -0.77 11.75 -2.99
N LYS A 48 -0.23 11.96 -4.20
CA LYS A 48 -0.82 11.53 -5.47
C LYS A 48 -2.16 12.19 -5.78
N THR A 49 -2.33 13.44 -5.37
CA THR A 49 -3.54 14.23 -5.64
C THR A 49 -3.76 14.50 -7.12
N ASP A 50 -2.71 14.38 -7.93
CA ASP A 50 -2.74 14.42 -9.40
C ASP A 50 -3.53 13.26 -10.06
N LEU A 51 -3.86 12.22 -9.30
CA LEU A 51 -4.61 11.05 -9.78
C LEU A 51 -6.12 11.13 -9.52
N LEU A 52 -6.56 12.14 -8.79
CA LEU A 52 -7.97 12.34 -8.41
C LEU A 52 -8.51 13.61 -9.05
N ASP A 53 -9.81 13.62 -9.34
CA ASP A 53 -10.51 14.85 -9.62
C ASP A 53 -10.75 15.66 -8.32
N ALA A 54 -11.12 16.91 -8.48
CA ALA A 54 -11.26 17.84 -7.36
C ALA A 54 -12.38 17.44 -6.38
N GLU A 55 -13.44 16.79 -6.85
CA GLU A 55 -14.58 16.38 -6.03
C GLU A 55 -14.19 15.20 -5.14
N VAL A 56 -13.54 14.18 -5.71
CA VAL A 56 -13.04 13.02 -4.96
C VAL A 56 -11.95 13.44 -3.97
N LEU A 57 -11.04 14.35 -4.37
CA LEU A 57 -10.02 14.84 -3.46
C LEU A 57 -10.62 15.60 -2.27
N ALA A 58 -11.67 16.41 -2.50
CA ALA A 58 -12.36 17.10 -1.43
C ALA A 58 -13.07 16.14 -0.47
N ALA A 59 -13.68 15.07 -0.97
CA ALA A 59 -14.31 14.03 -0.16
C ALA A 59 -13.28 13.30 0.72
N VAL A 60 -12.16 12.82 0.13
CA VAL A 60 -11.07 12.18 0.88
C VAL A 60 -10.48 13.09 1.94
N ARG A 61 -10.32 14.40 1.62
CA ARG A 61 -9.81 15.37 2.57
C ARG A 61 -10.77 15.57 3.75
N ALA A 62 -12.08 15.61 3.50
CA ALA A 62 -13.09 15.75 4.54
C ALA A 62 -13.08 14.53 5.48
N GLU A 63 -13.08 13.33 4.93
CA GLU A 63 -13.05 12.07 5.67
C GLU A 63 -11.78 11.96 6.55
N VAL A 64 -10.63 12.23 5.98
CA VAL A 64 -9.36 12.27 6.77
C VAL A 64 -9.41 13.34 7.86
N ALA A 65 -10.04 14.48 7.62
CA ALA A 65 -10.11 15.57 8.60
C ALA A 65 -11.04 15.25 9.79
N GLU A 66 -12.01 14.35 9.62
CA GLU A 66 -12.91 13.91 10.70
C GLU A 66 -12.17 13.06 11.75
N GLU A 67 -11.16 12.29 11.29
CA GLU A 67 -10.35 11.39 12.14
C GLU A 67 -9.12 12.08 12.77
N LEU A 68 -8.84 13.33 12.42
CA LEU A 68 -7.64 14.03 12.86
C LEU A 68 -7.84 14.87 14.12
N PRO A 69 -6.87 14.88 15.04
CA PRO A 69 -6.81 15.88 16.09
C PRO A 69 -6.85 17.30 15.50
N PRO A 70 -7.56 18.27 16.13
CA PRO A 70 -7.76 19.61 15.56
C PRO A 70 -6.49 20.40 15.24
N ALA A 71 -5.36 20.04 15.86
CA ALA A 71 -4.07 20.68 15.66
C ALA A 71 -3.29 20.17 14.43
N VAL A 72 -3.69 19.01 13.90
CA VAL A 72 -2.98 18.35 12.80
C VAL A 72 -3.39 18.96 11.46
N LYS A 73 -2.41 19.31 10.65
CA LYS A 73 -2.64 19.90 9.33
C LYS A 73 -2.59 18.86 8.22
N ILE A 74 -3.45 19.04 7.24
CA ILE A 74 -3.44 18.25 6.00
C ILE A 74 -2.77 19.09 4.90
N VAL A 75 -1.76 18.51 4.24
CA VAL A 75 -1.06 19.10 3.10
C VAL A 75 -1.19 18.19 1.90
N GLU A 76 -1.50 18.75 0.76
CA GLU A 76 -1.58 18.06 -0.51
C GLU A 76 -0.22 17.98 -1.20
N ALA A 77 0.07 16.83 -1.80
CA ALA A 77 1.32 16.59 -2.51
C ALA A 77 1.08 15.81 -3.81
N GLN A 78 1.96 16.01 -4.76
CA GLN A 78 2.02 15.25 -6.00
C GLN A 78 3.40 14.61 -6.10
N GLN A 79 3.44 13.29 -6.34
CA GLN A 79 4.68 12.52 -6.45
C GLN A 79 5.66 12.73 -5.28
N GLY A 80 5.15 12.91 -4.07
CA GLY A 80 5.94 13.14 -2.87
C GLY A 80 6.64 14.51 -2.80
N ARG A 81 6.28 15.45 -3.66
CA ARG A 81 6.88 16.79 -3.67
C ARG A 81 6.22 17.67 -2.62
N LEU A 82 7.00 18.03 -1.62
CA LEU A 82 6.63 18.96 -0.57
C LEU A 82 7.74 19.99 -0.38
N PRO A 83 7.40 21.24 -0.07
CA PRO A 83 8.38 22.23 0.37
C PRO A 83 9.07 21.78 1.66
N LEU A 84 10.40 21.89 1.72
CA LEU A 84 11.17 21.48 2.89
C LEU A 84 10.83 22.30 4.14
N ASP A 85 10.48 23.54 3.99
CA ASP A 85 10.04 24.44 5.07
C ASP A 85 8.73 23.95 5.71
N VAL A 86 7.84 23.32 4.95
CA VAL A 86 6.64 22.68 5.49
C VAL A 86 6.99 21.46 6.36
N LEU A 87 7.97 20.66 5.93
CA LEU A 87 8.40 19.47 6.68
C LEU A 87 9.26 19.81 7.90
N LEU A 88 10.16 20.78 7.77
CA LEU A 88 11.12 21.16 8.83
C LEU A 88 10.56 22.21 9.79
N GLY A 89 9.57 22.98 9.37
CA GLY A 89 8.99 24.09 10.13
C GLY A 89 7.87 23.69 11.10
N LEU A 90 7.61 22.40 11.27
CA LEU A 90 6.48 21.95 12.10
C LEU A 90 6.67 22.25 13.58
N ASN A 91 7.92 22.29 14.08
CA ASN A 91 8.24 22.48 15.49
C ASN A 91 7.30 21.68 16.41
N ALA A 92 6.98 20.45 15.98
CA ALA A 92 5.87 19.66 16.51
C ALA A 92 6.16 19.15 17.93
N GLU A 93 7.41 19.35 18.43
CA GLU A 93 7.85 18.93 19.78
C GLU A 93 7.34 17.51 20.14
N ALA A 94 7.30 16.64 19.12
CA ALA A 94 6.78 15.28 19.25
C ALA A 94 7.36 14.52 20.43
N GLU A 95 8.63 14.81 20.76
CA GLU A 95 9.35 14.21 21.88
C GLU A 95 8.76 14.59 23.25
N LEU A 96 8.14 15.78 23.37
CA LEU A 96 7.53 16.25 24.62
C LEU A 96 6.14 15.66 24.85
N HIS A 97 5.53 15.11 23.83
CA HIS A 97 4.16 14.59 23.89
C HIS A 97 4.06 13.09 23.61
N ILE A 98 5.20 12.37 23.55
CA ILE A 98 5.23 10.96 23.20
C ILE A 98 4.41 10.11 24.18
N ASP A 99 4.47 10.43 25.48
CA ASP A 99 3.76 9.69 26.52
C ASP A 99 2.24 9.99 26.58
N SER A 100 1.79 11.02 25.87
CA SER A 100 0.36 11.41 25.83
C SER A 100 -0.34 10.97 24.55
N ARG A 101 0.39 10.36 23.63
CA ARG A 101 -0.19 9.85 22.38
C ARG A 101 -0.76 8.46 22.63
N PRO A 102 -2.00 8.19 22.24
CA PRO A 102 -2.55 6.85 22.33
C PRO A 102 -1.71 5.90 21.48
N GLY A 103 -1.17 4.86 22.10
CA GLY A 103 -0.50 3.76 21.41
C GLY A 103 -1.44 2.59 21.27
N HIS A 104 -1.26 1.78 20.25
CA HIS A 104 -2.06 0.57 20.00
C HIS A 104 -2.10 -0.40 21.22
N HIS A 105 -1.21 -0.24 22.19
CA HIS A 105 -1.14 -1.05 23.41
C HIS A 105 -1.80 -0.42 24.64
N ASP A 106 -2.39 0.77 24.55
CA ASP A 106 -3.03 1.46 25.68
C ASP A 106 -4.49 1.04 25.95
N HIS A 107 -5.06 0.20 25.11
CA HIS A 107 -6.34 -0.43 25.35
C HIS A 107 -6.15 -1.67 26.21
N GLY A 108 -6.43 -1.49 27.52
CA GLY A 108 -6.11 -2.36 28.62
C GLY A 108 -6.39 -3.84 28.46
N ASP A 109 -5.49 -4.61 29.06
CA ASP A 109 -5.60 -5.98 29.57
C ASP A 109 -6.49 -7.00 28.81
N GLY A 110 -5.83 -7.83 28.02
CA GLY A 110 -6.16 -9.27 28.06
C GLY A 110 -7.04 -9.83 26.94
N GLU A 111 -7.22 -9.17 25.82
CA GLU A 111 -7.67 -9.86 24.63
C GLU A 111 -6.46 -10.03 23.68
N ASP A 112 -6.19 -11.29 23.35
CA ASP A 112 -5.30 -11.66 22.25
C ASP A 112 -5.92 -11.03 20.99
N HIS A 113 -5.50 -9.80 20.68
CA HIS A 113 -5.83 -9.19 19.41
C HIS A 113 -5.16 -10.07 18.37
N ASP A 114 -5.99 -10.81 17.66
CA ASP A 114 -5.61 -11.53 16.46
C ASP A 114 -5.05 -10.45 15.52
N HIS A 115 -3.72 -10.24 15.58
CA HIS A 115 -3.04 -9.28 14.72
C HIS A 115 -3.37 -9.72 13.31
N ASP A 116 -4.16 -8.93 12.62
CA ASP A 116 -4.53 -9.19 11.25
C ASP A 116 -3.29 -9.45 10.44
N GLU A 117 -3.02 -10.73 10.23
CA GLU A 117 -1.80 -11.18 9.60
C GLU A 117 -1.82 -10.78 8.13
N PHE A 118 -0.96 -9.82 7.80
CA PHE A 118 -0.61 -9.58 6.41
C PHE A 118 0.31 -10.68 5.94
N ASP A 119 -0.13 -11.42 4.95
CA ASP A 119 0.73 -12.37 4.27
C ASP A 119 1.74 -11.64 3.40
N SER A 120 2.98 -12.09 3.46
CA SER A 120 4.05 -11.61 2.60
C SER A 120 4.91 -12.76 2.12
N PHE A 121 5.06 -12.89 0.81
CA PHE A 121 5.90 -13.94 0.23
C PHE A 121 6.58 -13.48 -1.05
N GLY A 122 7.69 -14.16 -1.37
CA GLY A 122 8.46 -13.94 -2.58
C GLY A 122 8.11 -14.93 -3.68
N ILE A 123 8.12 -14.48 -4.93
CA ILE A 123 8.04 -15.31 -6.12
C ILE A 123 9.28 -15.07 -6.99
N ASP A 124 10.01 -16.13 -7.26
CA ASP A 124 11.13 -16.14 -8.20
C ASP A 124 10.68 -16.72 -9.56
N LEU A 125 10.90 -15.96 -10.62
CA LEU A 125 10.56 -16.33 -11.99
C LEU A 125 11.79 -16.14 -12.88
N PRO A 126 11.86 -16.83 -14.04
CA PRO A 126 12.89 -16.56 -15.05
C PRO A 126 12.71 -15.17 -15.65
N GLU A 127 13.38 -14.91 -16.76
CA GLU A 127 13.08 -13.75 -17.61
C GLU A 127 11.63 -13.82 -18.10
N VAL A 128 10.90 -12.70 -18.04
CA VAL A 128 9.48 -12.64 -18.41
C VAL A 128 9.21 -11.41 -19.28
N ASP A 129 8.25 -11.54 -20.19
CA ASP A 129 7.74 -10.38 -20.92
C ASP A 129 7.03 -9.42 -19.99
N GLU A 130 7.38 -8.14 -20.08
CA GLU A 130 6.84 -7.08 -19.23
C GLU A 130 5.32 -6.96 -19.34
N ARG A 131 4.77 -7.04 -20.55
CA ARG A 131 3.32 -6.84 -20.77
C ARG A 131 2.53 -8.00 -20.23
N LEU A 132 3.01 -9.23 -20.47
CA LEU A 132 2.38 -10.44 -19.92
C LEU A 132 2.39 -10.43 -18.40
N LEU A 133 3.52 -10.04 -17.80
CA LEU A 133 3.62 -9.96 -16.34
C LEU A 133 2.64 -8.94 -15.77
N LEU A 134 2.58 -7.73 -16.30
CA LEU A 134 1.68 -6.69 -15.79
C LEU A 134 0.20 -7.06 -15.96
N ALA A 135 -0.17 -7.70 -17.07
CA ALA A 135 -1.52 -8.19 -17.27
C ALA A 135 -1.87 -9.29 -16.23
N ALA A 136 -0.97 -10.24 -16.01
CA ALA A 136 -1.15 -11.31 -15.03
C ALA A 136 -1.25 -10.76 -13.60
N LEU A 137 -0.41 -9.81 -13.23
CA LEU A 137 -0.47 -9.14 -11.91
C LEU A 137 -1.77 -8.35 -11.75
N GLY A 138 -2.24 -7.69 -12.79
CA GLY A 138 -3.54 -6.99 -12.78
C GLY A 138 -4.71 -7.93 -12.54
N GLU A 139 -4.70 -9.12 -13.16
CA GLU A 139 -5.71 -10.16 -12.91
C GLU A 139 -5.62 -10.74 -11.48
N LEU A 140 -4.42 -10.95 -10.96
CA LEU A 140 -4.22 -11.44 -9.59
C LEU A 140 -4.79 -10.49 -8.55
N VAL A 141 -4.50 -9.19 -8.68
CA VAL A 141 -4.99 -8.16 -7.76
C VAL A 141 -6.52 -8.07 -7.75
N GLN A 142 -7.18 -8.39 -8.87
CA GLN A 142 -8.65 -8.40 -8.93
C GLN A 142 -9.28 -9.64 -8.28
N ARG A 143 -8.56 -10.76 -8.25
CA ARG A 143 -9.07 -12.05 -7.75
C ARG A 143 -8.69 -12.35 -6.31
N HIS A 144 -7.60 -11.78 -5.84
CA HIS A 144 -7.06 -12.00 -4.51
C HIS A 144 -6.90 -10.68 -3.78
N ALA A 145 -6.93 -10.69 -2.46
CA ALA A 145 -6.75 -9.52 -1.61
C ALA A 145 -5.27 -9.04 -1.59
N VAL A 146 -4.66 -8.91 -2.77
CA VAL A 146 -3.30 -8.42 -2.93
C VAL A 146 -3.30 -6.89 -2.80
N LEU A 147 -2.59 -6.39 -1.81
CA LEU A 147 -2.49 -4.95 -1.50
C LEU A 147 -1.28 -4.32 -2.17
N ARG A 148 -0.17 -5.05 -2.24
CA ARG A 148 1.09 -4.53 -2.76
C ARG A 148 1.88 -5.59 -3.51
N VAL A 149 2.46 -5.17 -4.61
CA VAL A 149 3.47 -5.95 -5.34
C VAL A 149 4.70 -5.07 -5.53
N LYS A 150 5.88 -5.61 -5.26
CA LYS A 150 7.14 -4.91 -5.51
C LYS A 150 8.21 -5.89 -5.93
N GLY A 151 9.04 -5.51 -6.88
CA GLY A 151 10.18 -6.34 -7.24
C GLY A 151 10.94 -5.89 -8.46
N PHE A 152 11.88 -6.73 -8.84
CA PHE A 152 12.72 -6.54 -10.01
C PHE A 152 12.41 -7.60 -11.05
N VAL A 153 12.33 -7.19 -12.28
CA VAL A 153 11.96 -8.04 -13.41
C VAL A 153 13.13 -8.10 -14.41
N SER A 154 13.48 -9.31 -14.76
CA SER A 154 14.37 -9.56 -15.90
C SER A 154 13.51 -9.65 -17.16
N VAL A 155 13.69 -8.66 -18.03
CA VAL A 155 12.97 -8.59 -19.31
C VAL A 155 13.88 -9.09 -20.42
N PRO A 156 13.44 -10.05 -21.27
CA PRO A 156 14.26 -10.57 -22.34
C PRO A 156 14.85 -9.47 -23.22
N GLY A 157 16.16 -9.59 -23.50
CA GLY A 157 16.87 -8.64 -24.36
C GLY A 157 17.13 -7.25 -23.77
N LYS A 158 16.78 -6.99 -22.50
CA LYS A 158 17.10 -5.72 -21.83
C LYS A 158 18.33 -5.85 -20.94
N ALA A 159 19.23 -4.87 -21.08
CA ALA A 159 20.45 -4.81 -20.26
C ALA A 159 20.19 -4.30 -18.84
N MET A 160 19.08 -3.64 -18.61
CA MET A 160 18.68 -3.07 -17.33
C MET A 160 17.57 -3.91 -16.70
N ARG A 161 17.56 -3.97 -15.38
CA ARG A 161 16.46 -4.58 -14.65
C ARG A 161 15.29 -3.59 -14.55
N LEU A 162 14.10 -4.09 -14.68
CA LEU A 162 12.87 -3.33 -14.55
C LEU A 162 12.40 -3.40 -13.09
N LEU A 163 12.24 -2.26 -12.43
CA LEU A 163 11.55 -2.17 -11.15
C LEU A 163 10.05 -2.09 -11.42
N VAL A 164 9.28 -2.94 -10.74
CA VAL A 164 7.83 -2.91 -10.75
C VAL A 164 7.33 -2.64 -9.33
N GLN A 165 6.38 -1.73 -9.19
CA GLN A 165 5.68 -1.44 -7.94
C GLN A 165 4.19 -1.35 -8.21
N GLY A 166 3.39 -2.11 -7.45
CA GLY A 166 1.94 -2.11 -7.52
C GLY A 166 1.32 -1.81 -6.17
N VAL A 167 0.25 -1.03 -6.18
CA VAL A 167 -0.66 -0.83 -5.06
C VAL A 167 -2.08 -0.94 -5.60
N GLY A 168 -2.80 -1.97 -5.17
CA GLY A 168 -4.05 -2.33 -5.80
C GLY A 168 -3.85 -2.53 -7.31
N GLN A 169 -4.74 -2.02 -8.12
CA GLN A 169 -4.69 -2.17 -9.57
C GLN A 169 -3.69 -1.24 -10.29
N ARG A 170 -2.97 -0.38 -9.56
CA ARG A 170 -2.01 0.54 -10.16
C ARG A 170 -0.61 -0.01 -10.10
N PHE A 171 0.02 -0.08 -11.26
CA PHE A 171 1.40 -0.52 -11.42
C PHE A 171 2.24 0.59 -12.04
N ASP A 172 3.29 0.99 -11.29
CA ASP A 172 4.36 1.84 -11.78
C ASP A 172 5.58 0.97 -12.13
N ARG A 173 6.30 1.35 -13.18
CA ARG A 173 7.49 0.64 -13.62
C ARG A 173 8.52 1.57 -14.25
N HIS A 174 9.78 1.27 -14.01
CA HIS A 174 10.89 1.94 -14.67
C HIS A 174 12.15 1.07 -14.62
N PHE A 175 13.04 1.26 -15.57
CA PHE A 175 14.35 0.66 -15.53
C PHE A 175 15.23 1.42 -14.53
N ASP A 176 15.69 0.74 -13.47
CA ASP A 176 16.44 1.40 -12.38
C ASP A 176 17.94 1.40 -12.59
N ARG A 177 18.53 0.26 -12.98
CA ARG A 177 19.98 0.12 -13.25
C ARG A 177 20.28 -1.09 -14.13
N ALA A 178 21.49 -1.12 -14.64
CA ALA A 178 22.01 -2.32 -15.27
C ALA A 178 22.20 -3.47 -14.26
N TRP A 179 22.09 -4.71 -14.72
CA TRP A 179 22.47 -5.88 -13.95
C TRP A 179 23.97 -5.81 -13.62
N ARG A 180 24.33 -6.15 -12.39
CA ARG A 180 25.73 -6.20 -11.95
C ARG A 180 26.43 -7.43 -12.53
N GLU A 181 27.73 -7.38 -12.64
CA GLU A 181 28.52 -8.56 -13.00
C GLU A 181 28.33 -9.66 -11.95
N GLY A 182 28.03 -10.89 -12.39
CA GLY A 182 27.71 -12.02 -11.52
C GLY A 182 26.31 -12.01 -10.89
N GLU A 183 25.51 -10.95 -11.09
CA GLU A 183 24.12 -10.91 -10.64
C GLU A 183 23.25 -11.83 -11.51
N ALA A 184 22.56 -12.78 -10.88
CA ALA A 184 21.63 -13.65 -11.59
C ALA A 184 20.47 -12.85 -12.17
N ARG A 185 20.28 -12.95 -13.49
CA ARG A 185 19.14 -12.33 -14.17
C ARG A 185 17.91 -13.17 -13.93
N ALA A 186 17.11 -12.74 -12.96
CA ALA A 186 15.85 -13.38 -12.60
C ALA A 186 14.83 -12.33 -12.19
N THR A 187 13.57 -12.66 -12.38
CA THR A 187 12.45 -11.85 -11.86
C THR A 187 12.20 -12.26 -10.42
N ARG A 188 12.16 -11.29 -9.51
CA ARG A 188 11.86 -11.48 -8.09
C ARG A 188 10.82 -10.50 -7.66
N LEU A 189 9.68 -11.01 -7.24
CA LEU A 189 8.54 -10.23 -6.76
C LEU A 189 8.27 -10.55 -5.30
N VAL A 190 7.88 -9.55 -4.53
CA VAL A 190 7.28 -9.69 -3.21
C VAL A 190 5.82 -9.28 -3.34
N ILE A 191 4.93 -10.13 -2.88
CA ILE A 191 3.49 -9.91 -2.85
C ILE A 191 3.06 -9.81 -1.40
N ILE A 192 2.26 -8.80 -1.09
CA ILE A 192 1.72 -8.53 0.25
C ILE A 192 0.22 -8.38 0.12
N GLY A 193 -0.52 -8.97 1.04
CA GLY A 193 -1.98 -8.85 1.10
C GLY A 193 -2.56 -9.56 2.32
N GLN A 194 -3.85 -9.83 2.31
CA GLN A 194 -4.55 -10.50 3.40
C GLN A 194 -5.10 -11.84 2.93
N ALA A 195 -5.02 -12.86 3.79
CA ALA A 195 -5.52 -14.21 3.52
C ALA A 195 -5.06 -14.77 2.16
N LEU A 196 -3.77 -14.58 1.83
CA LEU A 196 -3.20 -14.99 0.56
C LEU A 196 -2.73 -16.45 0.60
N ASP A 197 -3.12 -17.23 -0.38
CA ASP A 197 -2.51 -18.54 -0.64
C ASP A 197 -1.34 -18.40 -1.61
N ALA A 198 -0.12 -18.44 -1.09
CA ALA A 198 1.11 -18.26 -1.85
C ALA A 198 1.26 -19.31 -2.97
N ALA A 199 0.82 -20.57 -2.72
CA ALA A 199 0.93 -21.65 -3.71
C ALA A 199 -0.04 -21.46 -4.87
N VAL A 200 -1.26 -21.02 -4.58
CA VAL A 200 -2.27 -20.70 -5.59
C VAL A 200 -1.82 -19.53 -6.45
N ILE A 201 -1.36 -18.45 -5.82
CA ILE A 201 -0.92 -17.23 -6.53
C ILE A 201 0.31 -17.51 -7.39
N ASP A 202 1.30 -18.25 -6.89
CA ASP A 202 2.48 -18.63 -7.68
C ASP A 202 2.08 -19.48 -8.90
N ALA A 203 1.20 -20.47 -8.72
CA ALA A 203 0.73 -21.32 -9.81
C ALA A 203 -0.05 -20.55 -10.87
N GLU A 204 -0.96 -19.66 -10.46
CA GLU A 204 -1.72 -18.81 -11.37
C GLU A 204 -0.83 -17.86 -12.18
N LEU A 205 0.14 -17.23 -11.50
CA LEU A 205 1.08 -16.32 -12.16
C LEU A 205 1.92 -17.05 -13.20
N ARG A 206 2.47 -18.22 -12.86
CA ARG A 206 3.24 -19.04 -13.82
C ARG A 206 2.39 -19.50 -15.00
N ALA A 207 1.15 -19.91 -14.76
CA ALA A 207 0.25 -20.32 -15.82
C ALA A 207 -0.12 -19.18 -16.78
N ALA A 208 -0.27 -17.95 -16.26
CA ALA A 208 -0.53 -16.78 -17.08
C ALA A 208 0.67 -16.36 -17.95
N LEU A 209 1.91 -16.59 -17.46
CA LEU A 209 3.14 -16.24 -18.17
C LEU A 209 3.56 -17.26 -19.23
N THR A 210 2.93 -18.43 -19.30
CA THR A 210 3.21 -19.48 -20.29
C THR A 210 2.25 -19.45 -21.48
N ARG A 211 1.32 -18.53 -21.52
CA ARG A 211 0.38 -18.31 -22.63
C ARG A 211 0.98 -17.36 -23.66
#